data_aaf1a384c3ed00ec5a4707bce2399531
#
_entry.id   aaf1a384c3ed00ec5a4707bce2399531
#
_cell.length_a   1.000
_cell.length_b   1.000
_cell.length_c   1.000
_cell.angle_alpha   90.00
_cell.angle_beta   90.00
_cell.angle_gamma   90.00
#
_symmetry.space_group_name_H-M   'P 1'
#
loop_
_entity.id
_entity.type
_entity.pdbx_description
1 polymer ?
#
loop_
_entity_poly.entity_id
_entity_poly.type
_entity_poly.pdbx_seq_one_letter_code
_entity_poly.pdbx_strand_id
1 'polypeptide(L)'
;MKQKIVRRASALVLAGCLLAGAALPALAASAKEEVIYANLDASGTVTGVYAVNSFAVQAGDTVTDHGRYTAVRNMTTTDPLEHSGDTITATMAQDGKLYYEGTMDTATALPWLVKLTYMLDGAEIAPEELGGKSGALTIRLQVSRNPDCTGDFFDQYALQVTMTLDTDRAQNIVADGATMANVGSNKQLSYILLPGSDSDMTVTADVTDFAMNAISLNGVKLRLNLDLDGADLTGMLDRLQSGSVQLDDGANALADGIAQVQAGLDTLNGKSGELTGGSTKVKAALT
;
A
#
# COMPACT_ATOMS: atom_id res chain seq x y z
N MET A 1 -11.47 -7.09 -30.42
CA MET A 1 -11.57 -5.79 -29.73
C MET A 1 -11.92 -5.97 -28.25
N LYS A 2 -11.40 -7.01 -27.55
CA LYS A 2 -11.69 -7.34 -26.13
C LYS A 2 -10.44 -7.54 -25.25
N GLN A 3 -9.24 -7.13 -25.66
CA GLN A 3 -8.00 -7.35 -24.89
C GLN A 3 -7.37 -6.08 -24.30
N LYS A 4 -8.07 -4.94 -24.27
CA LYS A 4 -7.53 -3.68 -23.70
C LYS A 4 -8.10 -3.29 -22.33
N ILE A 5 -8.98 -4.09 -21.74
CA ILE A 5 -9.67 -3.73 -20.48
C ILE A 5 -8.96 -4.30 -19.24
N VAL A 6 -8.24 -5.41 -19.35
CA VAL A 6 -7.65 -6.12 -18.20
C VAL A 6 -6.32 -5.51 -17.69
N ARG A 7 -5.67 -4.62 -18.48
CA ARG A 7 -4.40 -3.99 -18.06
C ARG A 7 -4.53 -2.70 -17.25
N ARG A 8 -5.75 -2.26 -16.94
CA ARG A 8 -5.99 -0.99 -16.21
C ARG A 8 -6.46 -1.17 -14.76
N ALA A 9 -6.68 -2.38 -14.30
CA ALA A 9 -7.16 -2.63 -12.93
C ALA A 9 -6.04 -2.72 -11.87
N SER A 10 -4.78 -2.94 -12.26
CA SER A 10 -3.67 -3.11 -11.31
C SER A 10 -2.90 -1.82 -10.98
N ALA A 11 -3.31 -0.67 -11.52
CA ALA A 11 -2.63 0.63 -11.31
C ALA A 11 -3.48 1.64 -10.51
N LEU A 12 -4.60 1.23 -9.92
CA LEU A 12 -5.61 2.13 -9.35
C LEU A 12 -5.63 2.16 -7.81
N VAL A 13 -4.65 1.57 -7.14
CA VAL A 13 -4.59 1.58 -5.66
C VAL A 13 -3.72 2.73 -5.10
N LEU A 14 -3.10 3.55 -5.95
CA LEU A 14 -2.16 4.60 -5.52
C LEU A 14 -2.58 6.04 -5.86
N ALA A 15 -3.83 6.31 -6.24
CA ALA A 15 -4.24 7.67 -6.60
C ALA A 15 -5.69 7.95 -6.19
N GLY A 16 -5.97 8.03 -4.90
CA GLY A 16 -7.30 8.31 -4.34
C GLY A 16 -7.40 9.60 -3.53
N CYS A 17 -6.77 10.70 -3.95
CA CYS A 17 -7.07 12.03 -3.40
C CYS A 17 -7.45 12.98 -4.54
N LEU A 18 -8.63 12.79 -5.15
CA LEU A 18 -9.23 13.77 -6.04
C LEU A 18 -10.14 14.70 -5.25
N LEU A 19 -9.66 15.92 -5.02
CA LEU A 19 -10.43 17.05 -4.55
C LEU A 19 -11.33 17.57 -5.67
N ALA A 20 -12.63 17.34 -5.62
CA ALA A 20 -13.59 18.15 -6.35
C ALA A 20 -13.94 19.41 -5.52
N GLY A 21 -13.24 20.51 -5.76
CA GLY A 21 -13.56 21.82 -5.25
C GLY A 21 -14.27 22.62 -6.33
N ALA A 22 -15.37 23.30 -5.98
CA ALA A 22 -16.17 24.17 -6.85
C ALA A 22 -15.33 25.31 -7.42
N ALA A 23 -15.43 25.54 -8.74
CA ALA A 23 -14.76 26.60 -9.47
C ALA A 23 -15.34 27.99 -9.11
N LEU A 24 -14.48 28.86 -8.60
CA LEU A 24 -14.61 30.30 -8.74
C LEU A 24 -13.49 30.75 -9.69
N PRO A 25 -13.75 31.70 -10.65
CA PRO A 25 -12.70 32.19 -11.51
C PRO A 25 -11.84 33.19 -10.74
N ALA A 26 -10.80 32.73 -10.13
CA ALA A 26 -9.69 33.52 -9.67
C ALA A 26 -8.42 32.87 -10.21
N LEU A 27 -7.53 33.68 -10.80
CA LEU A 27 -6.20 33.35 -11.31
C LEU A 27 -5.79 31.92 -10.93
N ALA A 28 -5.68 31.04 -11.92
CA ALA A 28 -5.51 29.62 -11.72
C ALA A 28 -4.27 29.31 -10.85
N ALA A 29 -4.47 29.26 -9.55
CA ALA A 29 -3.55 28.55 -8.70
C ALA A 29 -3.60 27.10 -9.17
N SER A 30 -2.51 26.58 -9.68
CA SER A 30 -2.40 25.19 -10.07
C SER A 30 -2.86 24.31 -8.90
N ALA A 31 -3.78 23.36 -9.19
CA ALA A 31 -4.34 22.51 -8.14
C ALA A 31 -3.20 21.77 -7.44
N LYS A 32 -3.04 22.02 -6.14
CA LYS A 32 -2.07 21.33 -5.30
C LYS A 32 -2.60 19.93 -4.96
N GLU A 33 -1.78 18.93 -5.16
CA GLU A 33 -1.96 17.59 -4.58
C GLU A 33 -0.87 17.40 -3.53
N GLU A 34 -1.24 16.89 -2.36
CA GLU A 34 -0.31 16.64 -1.27
C GLU A 34 -0.53 15.25 -0.69
N VAL A 35 0.57 14.52 -0.52
CA VAL A 35 0.59 13.21 0.14
C VAL A 35 1.62 13.26 1.26
N ILE A 36 1.19 12.95 2.47
CA ILE A 36 2.06 12.86 3.64
C ILE A 36 2.50 11.40 3.82
N TYR A 37 3.78 11.21 3.99
CA TYR A 37 4.42 9.93 4.28
C TYR A 37 5.03 9.97 5.67
N ALA A 38 4.87 8.88 6.40
CA ALA A 38 5.53 8.66 7.66
C ALA A 38 6.26 7.31 7.66
N ASN A 39 7.50 7.32 8.07
CA ASN A 39 8.27 6.11 8.33
C ASN A 39 8.16 5.79 9.82
N LEU A 40 7.85 4.53 10.11
CA LEU A 40 7.79 4.00 11.47
C LEU A 40 8.82 2.87 11.59
N ASP A 41 9.37 2.73 12.78
CA ASP A 41 10.15 1.55 13.12
C ASP A 41 9.24 0.32 13.33
N ALA A 42 9.82 -0.82 13.61
CA ALA A 42 9.09 -2.06 13.79
C ALA A 42 8.22 -2.10 15.07
N SER A 43 8.34 -1.13 15.97
CA SER A 43 7.47 -0.96 17.14
C SER A 43 6.27 -0.03 16.88
N GLY A 44 6.30 0.72 15.76
CA GLY A 44 5.32 1.73 15.40
C GLY A 44 5.73 3.16 15.76
N THR A 45 6.97 3.37 16.25
CA THR A 45 7.49 4.70 16.56
C THR A 45 7.84 5.44 15.28
N VAL A 46 7.45 6.71 15.18
CA VAL A 46 7.73 7.55 14.01
C VAL A 46 9.24 7.87 13.92
N THR A 47 9.86 7.58 12.79
CA THR A 47 11.27 7.82 12.52
C THR A 47 11.52 8.88 11.46
N GLY A 48 10.49 9.24 10.69
CA GLY A 48 10.55 10.30 9.69
C GLY A 48 9.17 10.66 9.18
N VAL A 49 8.95 11.95 8.88
CA VAL A 49 7.71 12.45 8.26
C VAL A 49 8.10 13.40 7.13
N TYR A 50 7.46 13.25 5.97
CA TYR A 50 7.64 14.15 4.84
C TYR A 50 6.38 14.24 4.00
N ALA A 51 6.20 15.38 3.36
CA ALA A 51 5.12 15.61 2.40
C ALA A 51 5.69 15.63 0.97
N VAL A 52 5.00 14.99 0.04
CA VAL A 52 5.23 15.17 -1.39
C VAL A 52 4.12 16.03 -1.94
N ASN A 53 4.50 17.19 -2.44
CA ASN A 53 3.60 18.18 -3.04
C ASN A 53 3.74 18.12 -4.56
N SER A 54 2.62 18.20 -5.28
CA SER A 54 2.61 18.29 -6.73
C SER A 54 1.72 19.39 -7.25
N PHE A 55 2.18 20.05 -8.34
CA PHE A 55 1.49 21.15 -9.03
C PHE A 55 1.56 20.92 -10.53
N ALA A 56 0.45 21.12 -11.23
CA ALA A 56 0.46 21.24 -12.69
C ALA A 56 0.94 22.67 -13.04
N VAL A 57 1.94 22.80 -13.88
CA VAL A 57 2.62 24.08 -14.16
C VAL A 57 2.89 24.28 -15.64
N GLN A 58 3.03 25.55 -16.03
CA GLN A 58 3.46 25.96 -17.38
C GLN A 58 4.83 26.65 -17.31
N ALA A 59 5.51 26.71 -18.44
CA ALA A 59 6.78 27.43 -18.54
C ALA A 59 6.60 28.91 -18.18
N GLY A 60 7.43 29.40 -17.27
CA GLY A 60 7.36 30.76 -16.74
C GLY A 60 6.49 30.90 -15.49
N ASP A 61 5.75 29.88 -15.09
CA ASP A 61 4.98 29.92 -13.84
C ASP A 61 5.90 30.02 -12.62
N THR A 62 5.47 30.80 -11.64
CA THR A 62 6.06 30.82 -10.30
C THR A 62 5.07 30.20 -9.34
N VAL A 63 5.42 29.03 -8.81
CA VAL A 63 4.66 28.34 -7.77
C VAL A 63 5.10 28.91 -6.42
N THR A 64 4.14 29.33 -5.61
CA THR A 64 4.35 29.68 -4.19
C THR A 64 3.49 28.76 -3.35
N ASP A 65 4.11 28.03 -2.45
CA ASP A 65 3.43 27.13 -1.52
C ASP A 65 3.86 27.41 -0.09
N HIS A 66 3.09 26.91 0.86
CA HIS A 66 3.32 27.11 2.29
C HIS A 66 3.30 25.78 3.04
N GLY A 67 4.34 25.57 3.84
CA GLY A 67 4.45 24.39 4.69
C GLY A 67 5.57 24.54 5.71
N ARG A 68 5.35 24.00 6.91
CA ARG A 68 6.37 23.97 7.96
C ARG A 68 7.32 22.79 7.76
N TYR A 69 8.33 22.99 6.92
CA TYR A 69 9.33 22.00 6.58
C TYR A 69 10.68 22.35 7.17
N THR A 70 11.45 21.37 7.63
CA THR A 70 12.84 21.51 8.06
C THR A 70 13.80 21.54 6.88
N ALA A 71 13.41 20.92 5.76
CA ALA A 71 14.14 20.94 4.50
C ALA A 71 13.15 20.73 3.33
N VAL A 72 13.52 21.23 2.15
CA VAL A 72 12.76 21.00 0.91
C VAL A 72 13.70 20.48 -0.17
N ARG A 73 13.17 19.59 -1.03
CA ARG A 73 13.92 18.97 -2.13
C ARG A 73 13.08 18.95 -3.39
N ASN A 74 13.61 19.53 -4.48
CA ASN A 74 13.00 19.40 -5.80
C ASN A 74 13.15 17.94 -6.28
N MET A 75 12.04 17.33 -6.67
CA MET A 75 12.01 15.96 -7.18
C MET A 75 11.83 15.90 -8.70
N THR A 76 11.54 17.05 -9.35
CA THR A 76 11.33 17.13 -10.79
C THR A 76 12.64 17.44 -11.52
N THR A 77 13.42 18.39 -10.98
CA THR A 77 14.68 18.83 -11.56
C THR A 77 15.76 18.90 -10.48
N THR A 78 17.01 19.20 -10.89
CA THR A 78 18.11 19.46 -9.96
C THR A 78 18.16 20.92 -9.48
N ASP A 79 17.27 21.78 -9.98
CA ASP A 79 17.24 23.19 -9.61
C ASP A 79 16.80 23.33 -8.13
N PRO A 80 17.48 24.20 -7.37
CA PRO A 80 17.11 24.43 -5.97
C PRO A 80 15.73 25.12 -5.89
N LEU A 81 15.00 24.83 -4.83
CA LEU A 81 13.82 25.58 -4.44
C LEU A 81 14.22 26.70 -3.49
N GLU A 82 13.59 27.86 -3.64
CA GLU A 82 13.69 28.91 -2.61
C GLU A 82 12.83 28.53 -1.40
N HIS A 83 13.45 28.42 -0.24
CA HIS A 83 12.75 28.10 1.01
C HIS A 83 13.09 29.15 2.06
N SER A 84 12.09 29.92 2.48
CA SER A 84 12.23 30.99 3.46
C SER A 84 11.08 30.94 4.48
N GLY A 85 11.40 30.56 5.71
CA GLY A 85 10.40 30.31 6.74
C GLY A 85 9.44 29.20 6.31
N ASP A 86 8.14 29.49 6.27
CA ASP A 86 7.10 28.56 5.84
C ASP A 86 6.78 28.66 4.32
N THR A 87 7.53 29.48 3.56
CA THR A 87 7.25 29.73 2.15
C THR A 87 8.24 29.02 1.25
N ILE A 88 7.71 28.28 0.26
CA ILE A 88 8.46 27.59 -0.77
C ILE A 88 8.14 28.24 -2.12
N THR A 89 9.15 28.63 -2.89
CA THR A 89 8.98 29.23 -4.21
C THR A 89 9.79 28.48 -5.26
N ALA A 90 9.18 28.25 -6.42
CA ALA A 90 9.81 27.65 -7.58
C ALA A 90 9.38 28.34 -8.86
N THR A 91 10.31 28.70 -9.75
CA THR A 91 9.99 29.18 -11.09
C THR A 91 10.25 28.06 -12.08
N MET A 92 9.27 27.80 -12.94
CA MET A 92 9.27 26.66 -13.84
C MET A 92 9.83 27.06 -15.22
N ALA A 93 10.81 26.29 -15.70
CA ALA A 93 11.40 26.50 -17.02
C ALA A 93 10.58 25.84 -18.15
N GLN A 94 9.73 24.85 -17.84
CA GLN A 94 8.99 24.03 -18.81
C GLN A 94 7.61 23.68 -18.27
N ASP A 95 6.69 23.36 -19.22
CA ASP A 95 5.38 22.80 -18.90
C ASP A 95 5.53 21.42 -18.25
N GLY A 96 4.64 21.07 -17.33
CA GLY A 96 4.61 19.73 -16.72
C GLY A 96 4.06 19.70 -15.32
N LYS A 97 4.71 18.91 -14.46
CA LYS A 97 4.41 18.84 -13.04
C LYS A 97 5.65 19.16 -12.23
N LEU A 98 5.51 20.05 -11.27
CA LEU A 98 6.48 20.22 -10.21
C LEU A 98 6.14 19.22 -9.09
N TYR A 99 7.12 18.43 -8.70
CA TYR A 99 7.08 17.63 -7.48
C TYR A 99 8.17 18.11 -6.55
N TYR A 100 7.84 18.33 -5.29
CA TYR A 100 8.85 18.56 -4.28
C TYR A 100 8.51 17.84 -2.98
N GLU A 101 9.55 17.42 -2.28
CA GLU A 101 9.48 16.84 -0.94
C GLU A 101 9.76 17.91 0.10
N GLY A 102 8.88 18.00 1.10
CA GLY A 102 9.10 18.79 2.30
C GLY A 102 9.28 17.88 3.50
N THR A 103 10.49 17.83 4.07
CA THR A 103 10.77 17.08 5.29
C THR A 103 10.17 17.78 6.49
N MET A 104 9.44 17.07 7.32
CA MET A 104 8.82 17.59 8.53
C MET A 104 9.63 17.16 9.76
N ASP A 105 9.38 17.82 10.89
CA ASP A 105 9.94 17.39 12.17
C ASP A 105 9.34 16.03 12.56
N THR A 106 10.17 15.11 13.07
CA THR A 106 9.73 13.79 13.58
C THR A 106 8.80 13.90 14.79
N ALA A 107 8.82 15.03 15.50
CA ALA A 107 7.86 15.36 16.55
C ALA A 107 6.47 15.77 16.03
N THR A 108 6.29 15.83 14.69
CA THR A 108 4.98 16.08 14.09
C THR A 108 3.99 15.00 14.50
N ALA A 109 2.95 15.41 15.23
CA ALA A 109 1.93 14.48 15.71
C ALA A 109 1.11 13.94 14.53
N LEU A 110 1.24 12.66 14.24
CA LEU A 110 0.38 11.97 13.26
C LEU A 110 -1.02 11.77 13.84
N PRO A 111 -2.07 11.65 13.01
CA PRO A 111 -3.44 11.44 13.49
C PRO A 111 -3.63 10.12 14.27
N TRP A 112 -2.81 9.13 14.00
CA TRP A 112 -2.88 7.80 14.61
C TRP A 112 -1.63 7.52 15.42
N LEU A 113 -1.81 6.90 16.59
CA LEU A 113 -0.78 6.18 17.29
C LEU A 113 -0.80 4.74 16.81
N VAL A 114 0.36 4.23 16.41
CA VAL A 114 0.54 2.86 15.96
C VAL A 114 1.45 2.16 16.94
N LYS A 115 1.05 0.97 17.40
CA LYS A 115 1.87 0.13 18.28
C LYS A 115 1.88 -1.31 17.75
N LEU A 116 3.09 -1.84 17.56
CA LEU A 116 3.31 -3.23 17.21
C LEU A 116 3.96 -3.98 18.38
N THR A 117 3.47 -5.18 18.62
CA THR A 117 4.04 -6.10 19.63
C THR A 117 4.18 -7.47 18.97
N TYR A 118 5.30 -8.12 19.23
CA TYR A 118 5.61 -9.43 18.68
C TYR A 118 5.78 -10.42 19.81
N MET A 119 5.23 -11.63 19.62
CA MET A 119 5.42 -12.75 20.54
C MET A 119 5.87 -13.97 19.73
N LEU A 120 6.84 -14.70 20.25
CA LEU A 120 7.29 -15.98 19.69
C LEU A 120 7.16 -17.04 20.78
N ASP A 121 6.45 -18.14 20.47
CA ASP A 121 6.15 -19.23 21.41
C ASP A 121 5.52 -18.74 22.73
N GLY A 122 4.69 -17.68 22.63
CA GLY A 122 3.97 -17.09 23.76
C GLY A 122 4.79 -16.10 24.61
N ALA A 123 6.07 -15.86 24.29
CA ALA A 123 6.91 -14.85 24.95
C ALA A 123 7.09 -13.61 24.05
N GLU A 124 7.04 -12.42 24.65
CA GLU A 124 7.33 -11.17 23.92
C GLU A 124 8.78 -11.17 23.44
N ILE A 125 9.00 -10.74 22.18
CA ILE A 125 10.30 -10.68 21.55
C ILE A 125 10.49 -9.31 20.89
N ALA A 126 11.70 -8.75 21.00
CA ALA A 126 12.04 -7.51 20.30
C ALA A 126 12.06 -7.74 18.78
N PRO A 127 11.52 -6.79 17.98
CA PRO A 127 11.44 -6.96 16.54
C PRO A 127 12.80 -7.19 15.87
N GLU A 128 13.89 -6.62 16.42
CA GLU A 128 15.25 -6.78 15.92
C GLU A 128 15.78 -8.21 16.11
N GLU A 129 15.23 -8.95 17.07
CA GLU A 129 15.63 -10.34 17.37
C GLU A 129 14.79 -11.37 16.63
N LEU A 130 13.68 -10.94 16.00
CA LEU A 130 12.70 -11.84 15.39
C LEU A 130 13.17 -12.40 14.04
N GLY A 131 13.98 -11.64 13.29
CA GLY A 131 14.51 -12.07 11.99
C GLY A 131 15.24 -13.41 12.05
N GLY A 132 14.90 -14.34 11.16
CA GLY A 132 15.49 -15.69 11.09
C GLY A 132 15.01 -16.66 12.16
N LYS A 133 14.10 -16.28 13.06
CA LYS A 133 13.55 -17.16 14.10
C LYS A 133 12.49 -18.11 13.52
N SER A 134 12.26 -19.19 14.26
CA SER A 134 11.21 -20.17 13.96
C SER A 134 10.40 -20.45 15.22
N GLY A 135 9.08 -20.62 15.08
CA GLY A 135 8.17 -20.89 16.20
C GLY A 135 6.76 -20.39 15.91
N ALA A 136 5.90 -20.40 16.92
CA ALA A 136 4.56 -19.84 16.86
C ALA A 136 4.61 -18.31 17.05
N LEU A 137 4.45 -17.58 15.95
CA LEU A 137 4.50 -16.11 15.92
C LEU A 137 3.11 -15.53 16.18
N THR A 138 3.07 -14.47 16.98
CA THR A 138 1.92 -13.57 17.09
C THR A 138 2.38 -12.14 16.86
N ILE A 139 1.72 -11.44 15.91
CA ILE A 139 1.88 -10.01 15.67
C ILE A 139 0.59 -9.32 16.11
N ARG A 140 0.70 -8.38 17.04
CA ARG A 140 -0.42 -7.53 17.46
C ARG A 140 -0.16 -6.11 17.02
N LEU A 141 -1.08 -5.57 16.22
CA LEU A 141 -1.05 -4.18 15.75
C LEU A 141 -2.23 -3.42 16.34
N GLN A 142 -1.92 -2.41 17.11
CA GLN A 142 -2.90 -1.50 17.70
C GLN A 142 -2.80 -0.14 17.01
N VAL A 143 -3.96 0.39 16.62
CA VAL A 143 -4.09 1.73 16.03
C VAL A 143 -5.14 2.48 16.83
N SER A 144 -4.78 3.65 17.32
CA SER A 144 -5.68 4.49 18.11
C SER A 144 -5.53 5.97 17.75
N ARG A 145 -6.49 6.79 18.18
CA ARG A 145 -6.41 8.25 18.06
C ARG A 145 -5.16 8.78 18.76
N ASN A 146 -4.43 9.67 18.09
CA ASN A 146 -3.38 10.45 18.74
C ASN A 146 -3.98 11.72 19.33
N PRO A 147 -4.02 11.88 20.67
CA PRO A 147 -4.57 13.06 21.32
C PRO A 147 -3.76 14.34 21.06
N ASP A 148 -2.47 14.20 20.71
CA ASP A 148 -1.59 15.34 20.45
C ASP A 148 -1.76 15.89 19.03
N CYS A 149 -2.43 15.16 18.13
CA CYS A 149 -2.74 15.64 16.79
C CYS A 149 -3.97 16.52 16.80
N THR A 150 -3.78 17.79 16.43
CA THR A 150 -4.87 18.74 16.26
C THR A 150 -5.47 18.60 14.86
N GLY A 151 -6.78 18.39 14.77
CA GLY A 151 -7.48 18.26 13.50
C GLY A 151 -8.40 17.04 13.47
N ASP A 152 -9.09 16.88 12.37
CA ASP A 152 -10.16 15.90 12.20
C ASP A 152 -9.76 14.73 11.27
N PHE A 153 -8.46 14.59 10.98
CA PHE A 153 -7.97 13.52 10.09
C PHE A 153 -8.36 12.12 10.57
N PHE A 154 -8.25 11.85 11.87
CA PHE A 154 -8.64 10.58 12.45
C PHE A 154 -10.12 10.27 12.19
N ASP A 155 -10.98 11.28 12.19
CA ASP A 155 -12.43 11.13 12.00
C ASP A 155 -12.86 11.17 10.53
N GLN A 156 -11.97 11.56 9.61
CA GLN A 156 -12.30 11.71 8.19
C GLN A 156 -11.63 10.66 7.28
N TYR A 157 -10.58 9.99 7.75
CA TYR A 157 -9.83 9.04 6.96
C TYR A 157 -10.06 7.60 7.43
N ALA A 158 -10.31 6.71 6.49
CA ALA A 158 -10.14 5.28 6.72
C ALA A 158 -8.68 4.89 6.58
N LEU A 159 -8.21 3.90 7.35
CA LEU A 159 -6.91 3.30 7.16
C LEU A 159 -7.04 1.91 6.57
N GLN A 160 -6.33 1.66 5.50
CA GLN A 160 -6.06 0.31 5.01
C GLN A 160 -4.70 -0.13 5.56
N VAL A 161 -4.70 -1.21 6.32
CA VAL A 161 -3.48 -1.87 6.80
C VAL A 161 -3.21 -3.08 5.94
N THR A 162 -2.01 -3.21 5.42
CA THR A 162 -1.60 -4.36 4.60
C THR A 162 -0.34 -4.99 5.18
N MET A 163 -0.43 -6.29 5.46
CA MET A 163 0.69 -7.15 5.86
C MET A 163 0.87 -8.23 4.80
N THR A 164 2.11 -8.60 4.52
CA THR A 164 2.42 -9.65 3.54
C THR A 164 3.38 -10.66 4.17
N LEU A 165 2.95 -11.91 4.21
CA LEU A 165 3.74 -13.04 4.73
C LEU A 165 4.08 -14.00 3.59
N ASP A 166 5.33 -14.42 3.51
CA ASP A 166 5.79 -15.45 2.59
C ASP A 166 5.28 -16.83 3.06
N THR A 167 4.52 -17.54 2.23
CA THR A 167 3.94 -18.84 2.58
C THR A 167 4.96 -19.98 2.65
N ASP A 168 6.17 -19.78 2.13
CA ASP A 168 7.27 -20.73 2.33
C ASP A 168 7.86 -20.63 3.75
N ARG A 169 7.66 -19.48 4.41
CA ARG A 169 8.19 -19.16 5.75
C ARG A 169 7.13 -19.03 6.84
N ALA A 170 5.87 -18.85 6.46
CA ALA A 170 4.75 -18.68 7.38
C ALA A 170 3.58 -19.57 6.95
N GLN A 171 3.17 -20.48 7.82
CA GLN A 171 2.06 -21.40 7.61
C GLN A 171 1.01 -21.21 8.69
N ASN A 172 -0.17 -21.83 8.52
CA ASN A 172 -1.27 -21.76 9.49
C ASN A 172 -1.63 -20.31 9.88
N ILE A 173 -1.58 -19.40 8.89
CA ILE A 173 -1.82 -17.97 9.09
C ILE A 173 -3.28 -17.77 9.46
N VAL A 174 -3.51 -17.15 10.64
CA VAL A 174 -4.83 -16.73 11.12
C VAL A 174 -4.81 -15.21 11.33
N ALA A 175 -5.79 -14.50 10.80
CA ALA A 175 -5.90 -13.06 10.87
C ALA A 175 -7.37 -12.67 10.87
N ASP A 176 -7.99 -12.70 12.05
CA ASP A 176 -9.42 -12.41 12.19
C ASP A 176 -9.72 -10.97 11.76
N GLY A 177 -10.79 -10.80 10.97
CA GLY A 177 -11.19 -9.52 10.43
C GLY A 177 -10.37 -9.04 9.21
N ALA A 178 -9.34 -9.77 8.79
CA ALA A 178 -8.60 -9.46 7.58
C ALA A 178 -9.28 -10.07 6.33
N THR A 179 -9.24 -9.33 5.24
CA THR A 179 -9.37 -9.94 3.90
C THR A 179 -8.01 -10.54 3.53
N MET A 180 -8.00 -11.84 3.19
CA MET A 180 -6.79 -12.56 2.82
C MET A 180 -6.78 -12.87 1.33
N ALA A 181 -5.66 -12.58 0.65
CA ALA A 181 -5.45 -12.90 -0.75
C ALA A 181 -4.09 -13.58 -0.97
N ASN A 182 -4.03 -14.51 -1.92
CA ASN A 182 -2.76 -15.09 -2.35
C ASN A 182 -2.18 -14.23 -3.49
N VAL A 183 -0.93 -13.81 -3.34
CA VAL A 183 -0.20 -13.00 -4.32
C VAL A 183 1.14 -13.69 -4.62
N GLY A 184 1.15 -14.57 -5.60
CA GLY A 184 2.30 -15.47 -5.84
C GLY A 184 2.54 -16.40 -4.65
N SER A 185 3.77 -16.43 -4.13
CA SER A 185 4.14 -17.19 -2.92
C SER A 185 3.83 -16.45 -1.62
N ASN A 186 3.05 -15.36 -1.67
CA ASN A 186 2.77 -14.56 -0.49
C ASN A 186 1.29 -14.63 -0.13
N LYS A 187 1.00 -14.57 1.16
CA LYS A 187 -0.33 -14.29 1.73
C LYS A 187 -0.39 -12.81 2.12
N GLN A 188 -1.24 -12.05 1.43
CA GLN A 188 -1.53 -10.67 1.77
C GLN A 188 -2.75 -10.60 2.70
N LEU A 189 -2.60 -9.90 3.80
CA LEU A 189 -3.63 -9.64 4.80
C LEU A 189 -3.98 -8.16 4.73
N SER A 190 -5.26 -7.83 4.54
CA SER A 190 -5.72 -6.44 4.47
C SER A 190 -6.82 -6.20 5.48
N TYR A 191 -6.63 -5.17 6.32
CA TYR A 191 -7.65 -4.66 7.24
C TYR A 191 -8.09 -3.27 6.80
N ILE A 192 -9.34 -2.94 7.06
CA ILE A 192 -9.89 -1.59 6.84
C ILE A 192 -10.40 -1.08 8.17
N LEU A 193 -9.81 0.01 8.64
CA LEU A 193 -10.24 0.74 9.81
C LEU A 193 -11.11 1.90 9.38
N LEU A 194 -12.30 1.99 9.93
CA LEU A 194 -13.21 3.09 9.62
C LEU A 194 -12.76 4.40 10.31
N PRO A 195 -13.12 5.56 9.74
CA PRO A 195 -12.85 6.84 10.37
C PRO A 195 -13.37 6.89 11.80
N GLY A 196 -12.60 7.49 12.69
CA GLY A 196 -12.97 7.65 14.10
C GLY A 196 -12.90 6.37 14.95
N SER A 197 -12.37 5.26 14.42
CA SER A 197 -12.34 3.99 15.14
C SER A 197 -10.93 3.57 15.52
N ASP A 198 -10.75 3.19 16.77
CA ASP A 198 -9.57 2.46 17.23
C ASP A 198 -9.65 0.99 16.76
N SER A 199 -8.50 0.35 16.65
CA SER A 199 -8.43 -1.06 16.23
C SER A 199 -7.31 -1.82 16.94
N ASP A 200 -7.55 -3.11 17.17
CA ASP A 200 -6.61 -4.06 17.76
C ASP A 200 -6.64 -5.34 16.92
N MET A 201 -5.63 -5.52 16.11
CA MET A 201 -5.53 -6.60 15.13
C MET A 201 -4.47 -7.60 15.58
N THR A 202 -4.79 -8.88 15.49
CA THR A 202 -3.85 -9.95 15.81
C THR A 202 -3.71 -10.88 14.61
N VAL A 203 -2.47 -11.17 14.27
CA VAL A 203 -2.09 -12.15 13.24
C VAL A 203 -1.24 -13.22 13.91
N THR A 204 -1.60 -14.49 13.71
CA THR A 204 -0.80 -15.63 14.18
C THR A 204 -0.36 -16.48 12.99
N ALA A 205 0.83 -17.07 13.10
CA ALA A 205 1.36 -17.99 12.10
C ALA A 205 2.42 -18.91 12.72
N ASP A 206 2.61 -20.09 12.16
CA ASP A 206 3.78 -20.92 12.40
C ASP A 206 4.88 -20.47 11.43
N VAL A 207 6.01 -19.97 11.94
CA VAL A 207 7.07 -19.42 11.12
C VAL A 207 8.35 -20.24 11.16
N THR A 208 9.07 -20.25 10.04
CA THR A 208 10.40 -20.84 9.88
C THR A 208 11.31 -19.83 9.18
N ASP A 209 12.47 -19.53 9.76
CA ASP A 209 13.40 -18.53 9.25
C ASP A 209 12.68 -17.21 8.91
N PHE A 210 12.00 -16.65 9.91
CA PHE A 210 11.07 -15.54 9.72
C PHE A 210 11.68 -14.35 9.00
N ALA A 211 11.00 -13.90 7.97
CA ALA A 211 11.24 -12.63 7.30
C ALA A 211 9.91 -12.08 6.80
N MET A 212 9.75 -10.77 6.83
CA MET A 212 8.53 -10.09 6.44
C MET A 212 8.84 -8.74 5.79
N ASN A 213 8.05 -8.36 4.80
CA ASN A 213 8.07 -7.00 4.28
C ASN A 213 7.47 -6.01 5.29
N ALA A 214 7.76 -4.73 5.10
CA ALA A 214 7.17 -3.68 5.93
C ALA A 214 5.63 -3.72 5.86
N ILE A 215 5.00 -3.49 7.00
CA ILE A 215 3.56 -3.26 7.09
C ILE A 215 3.27 -1.87 6.54
N SER A 216 2.27 -1.76 5.67
CA SER A 216 1.84 -0.48 5.12
C SER A 216 0.48 -0.06 5.69
N LEU A 217 0.38 1.23 6.05
CA LEU A 217 -0.86 1.86 6.48
C LEU A 217 -1.17 3.00 5.49
N ASN A 218 -2.29 2.90 4.76
CA ASN A 218 -2.69 3.88 3.78
C ASN A 218 -3.97 4.59 4.23
N GLY A 219 -3.87 5.91 4.48
CA GLY A 219 -5.00 6.75 4.81
C GLY A 219 -5.73 7.23 3.56
N VAL A 220 -7.02 6.99 3.48
CA VAL A 220 -7.89 7.46 2.39
C VAL A 220 -9.02 8.29 2.96
N LYS A 221 -9.13 9.53 2.49
CA LYS A 221 -10.23 10.40 2.91
C LYS A 221 -11.57 9.86 2.39
N LEU A 222 -12.42 9.41 3.30
CA LEU A 222 -13.79 9.03 2.97
C LEU A 222 -14.67 10.28 3.03
N ARG A 223 -15.04 10.82 1.88
CA ARG A 223 -16.16 11.77 1.80
C ARG A 223 -17.45 10.96 1.73
N LEU A 224 -17.94 10.57 2.89
CA LEU A 224 -19.28 10.03 3.00
C LEU A 224 -20.24 11.24 2.99
N ASN A 225 -20.66 11.68 1.80
CA ASN A 225 -21.87 12.50 1.68
C ASN A 225 -23.05 11.54 1.95
N LEU A 226 -23.20 11.19 3.21
CA LEU A 226 -24.30 10.35 3.67
C LEU A 226 -25.45 11.28 4.05
N ASP A 227 -26.36 11.49 3.11
CA ASP A 227 -27.77 11.54 3.48
C ASP A 227 -28.10 10.15 4.02
N LEU A 228 -27.91 9.97 5.32
CA LEU A 228 -28.09 8.70 6.01
C LEU A 228 -29.58 8.42 6.23
N ASP A 229 -30.24 7.92 5.19
CA ASP A 229 -31.29 6.95 5.43
C ASP A 229 -30.57 5.60 5.66
N GLY A 230 -30.72 5.04 6.86
CA GLY A 230 -29.94 3.88 7.34
C GLY A 230 -30.01 2.59 6.50
N ALA A 231 -30.71 2.61 5.35
CA ALA A 231 -30.80 1.52 4.38
C ALA A 231 -29.59 1.51 3.40
N ASP A 232 -28.93 2.65 3.16
CA ASP A 232 -27.86 2.72 2.14
C ASP A 232 -26.50 2.25 2.65
N LEU A 233 -26.25 2.36 3.95
CA LEU A 233 -24.99 1.94 4.57
C LEU A 233 -24.85 0.40 4.54
N THR A 234 -25.97 -0.31 4.81
CA THR A 234 -26.01 -1.78 4.75
C THR A 234 -25.78 -2.27 3.33
N GLY A 235 -26.39 -1.61 2.34
CA GLY A 235 -26.20 -1.92 0.92
C GLY A 235 -24.77 -1.63 0.42
N MET A 236 -24.09 -0.64 0.98
CA MET A 236 -22.70 -0.33 0.67
C MET A 236 -21.72 -1.35 1.28
N LEU A 237 -21.96 -1.78 2.50
CA LEU A 237 -21.21 -2.86 3.16
C LEU A 237 -21.39 -4.19 2.42
N ASP A 238 -22.62 -4.52 2.01
CA ASP A 238 -22.90 -5.73 1.22
C ASP A 238 -22.20 -5.71 -0.15
N ARG A 239 -22.13 -4.55 -0.80
CA ARG A 239 -21.40 -4.40 -2.07
C ARG A 239 -19.89 -4.51 -1.87
N LEU A 240 -19.35 -3.97 -0.79
CA LEU A 240 -17.93 -4.05 -0.45
C LEU A 240 -17.55 -5.51 -0.13
N GLN A 241 -18.40 -6.20 0.65
CA GLN A 241 -18.24 -7.60 0.98
C GLN A 241 -18.34 -8.48 -0.27
N SER A 242 -19.33 -8.22 -1.14
CA SER A 242 -19.49 -8.94 -2.41
C SER A 242 -18.32 -8.69 -3.36
N GLY A 243 -17.80 -7.46 -3.42
CA GLY A 243 -16.59 -7.13 -4.19
C GLY A 243 -15.33 -7.81 -3.67
N SER A 244 -15.22 -7.98 -2.36
CA SER A 244 -14.12 -8.71 -1.71
C SER A 244 -14.17 -10.20 -2.04
N VAL A 245 -15.37 -10.82 -2.01
CA VAL A 245 -15.56 -12.22 -2.39
C VAL A 245 -15.24 -12.42 -3.88
N GLN A 246 -15.70 -11.52 -4.76
CA GLN A 246 -15.37 -11.60 -6.20
C GLN A 246 -13.86 -11.47 -6.47
N LEU A 247 -13.16 -10.67 -5.68
CA LEU A 247 -11.71 -10.54 -5.79
C LEU A 247 -10.99 -11.82 -5.34
N ASP A 248 -11.49 -12.46 -4.28
CA ASP A 248 -10.96 -13.74 -3.79
C ASP A 248 -11.21 -14.85 -4.82
N ASP A 249 -12.42 -14.95 -5.38
CA ASP A 249 -12.76 -15.89 -6.45
C ASP A 249 -11.90 -15.66 -7.70
N GLY A 250 -11.65 -14.40 -8.07
CA GLY A 250 -10.77 -14.04 -9.18
C GLY A 250 -9.31 -14.42 -8.93
N ALA A 251 -8.82 -14.25 -7.70
CA ALA A 251 -7.47 -14.63 -7.31
C ALA A 251 -7.30 -16.16 -7.32
N ASN A 252 -8.29 -16.90 -6.85
CA ASN A 252 -8.31 -18.37 -6.88
C ASN A 252 -8.35 -18.89 -8.32
N ALA A 253 -9.20 -18.31 -9.19
CA ALA A 253 -9.23 -18.67 -10.61
C ALA A 253 -7.91 -18.40 -11.34
N LEU A 254 -7.22 -17.31 -10.96
CA LEU A 254 -5.87 -17.02 -11.49
C LEU A 254 -4.84 -18.02 -11.00
N ALA A 255 -4.88 -18.44 -9.73
CA ALA A 255 -4.00 -19.47 -9.18
C ALA A 255 -4.19 -20.80 -9.90
N ASP A 256 -5.46 -21.20 -10.13
CA ASP A 256 -5.80 -22.40 -10.88
C ASP A 256 -5.29 -22.31 -12.35
N GLY A 257 -5.43 -21.16 -12.98
CA GLY A 257 -4.90 -20.91 -14.32
C GLY A 257 -3.37 -21.04 -14.39
N ILE A 258 -2.66 -20.53 -13.38
CA ILE A 258 -1.19 -20.67 -13.26
C ILE A 258 -0.82 -22.15 -13.10
N ALA A 259 -1.53 -22.90 -12.26
CA ALA A 259 -1.29 -24.33 -12.06
C ALA A 259 -1.51 -25.13 -13.37
N GLN A 260 -2.53 -24.78 -14.15
CA GLN A 260 -2.78 -25.39 -15.46
C GLN A 260 -1.67 -25.08 -16.48
N VAL A 261 -1.17 -23.83 -16.49
CA VAL A 261 -0.03 -23.42 -17.33
C VAL A 261 1.22 -24.20 -16.94
N GLN A 262 1.49 -24.36 -15.65
CA GLN A 262 2.61 -25.14 -15.14
C GLN A 262 2.53 -26.61 -15.59
N ALA A 263 1.38 -27.24 -15.42
CA ALA A 263 1.14 -28.61 -15.87
C ALA A 263 1.29 -28.76 -17.40
N GLY A 264 0.85 -27.74 -18.15
CA GLY A 264 1.06 -27.67 -19.60
C GLY A 264 2.55 -27.60 -19.99
N LEU A 265 3.33 -26.78 -19.27
CA LEU A 265 4.78 -26.67 -19.47
C LEU A 265 5.51 -27.97 -19.13
N ASP A 266 5.13 -28.65 -18.06
CA ASP A 266 5.70 -29.94 -17.67
C ASP A 266 5.40 -31.00 -18.72
N THR A 267 4.18 -31.02 -19.25
CA THR A 267 3.78 -31.89 -20.35
C THR A 267 4.60 -31.61 -21.62
N LEU A 268 4.76 -30.32 -21.97
CA LEU A 268 5.57 -29.92 -23.14
C LEU A 268 7.03 -30.30 -22.98
N ASN A 269 7.59 -30.12 -21.80
CA ASN A 269 8.97 -30.49 -21.48
C ASN A 269 9.17 -32.00 -21.59
N GLY A 270 8.21 -32.80 -21.08
CA GLY A 270 8.21 -34.28 -21.25
C GLY A 270 8.18 -34.68 -22.71
N LYS A 271 7.30 -34.09 -23.53
CA LYS A 271 7.21 -34.36 -24.97
C LYS A 271 8.47 -33.96 -25.75
N SER A 272 9.09 -32.85 -25.35
CA SER A 272 10.38 -32.42 -25.91
C SER A 272 11.48 -33.41 -25.61
N GLY A 273 11.50 -33.98 -24.39
CA GLY A 273 12.42 -35.07 -24.02
C GLY A 273 12.22 -36.35 -24.85
N GLU A 274 10.96 -36.76 -25.06
CA GLU A 274 10.60 -37.89 -25.90
C GLU A 274 11.05 -37.70 -27.36
N LEU A 275 10.85 -36.49 -27.90
CA LEU A 275 11.27 -36.14 -29.28
C LEU A 275 12.80 -36.17 -29.42
N THR A 276 13.52 -35.63 -28.46
CA THR A 276 14.98 -35.65 -28.44
C THR A 276 15.50 -37.06 -28.34
N GLY A 277 14.93 -37.91 -27.48
CA GLY A 277 15.26 -39.32 -27.36
C GLY A 277 14.97 -40.14 -28.63
N GLY A 278 13.82 -39.82 -29.27
CA GLY A 278 13.45 -40.40 -30.57
C GLY A 278 14.43 -40.03 -31.68
N SER A 279 14.81 -38.76 -31.77
CA SER A 279 15.79 -38.25 -32.73
C SER A 279 17.16 -38.93 -32.55
N THR A 280 17.59 -39.13 -31.30
CA THR A 280 18.86 -39.83 -30.99
C THR A 280 18.81 -41.28 -31.42
N LYS A 281 17.70 -42.00 -31.22
CA LYS A 281 17.51 -43.39 -31.66
C LYS A 281 17.52 -43.50 -33.18
N VAL A 282 16.87 -42.58 -33.89
CA VAL A 282 16.89 -42.58 -35.38
C VAL A 282 18.30 -42.31 -35.89
N LYS A 283 19.02 -41.37 -35.29
CA LYS A 283 20.42 -41.12 -35.66
C LYS A 283 21.31 -42.33 -35.45
N ALA A 284 21.15 -43.07 -34.34
CA ALA A 284 21.91 -44.26 -34.04
C ALA A 284 21.57 -45.45 -34.98
N ALA A 285 20.38 -45.50 -35.57
CA ALA A 285 19.97 -46.51 -36.52
C ALA A 285 20.44 -46.25 -37.97
N LEU A 286 20.91 -45.02 -38.26
CA LEU A 286 21.40 -44.58 -39.57
C LEU A 286 22.95 -44.57 -39.66
N THR A 287 23.63 -44.85 -38.55
CA THR A 287 25.07 -45.03 -38.47
C THR A 287 25.42 -46.50 -38.29
#